data_19f21a182532fa316346164b9023df23
#
_entry.id   19f21a182532fa316346164b9023df23
#
_cell.length_a   1.000
_cell.length_b   1.000
_cell.length_c   1.000
_cell.angle_alpha   90.00
_cell.angle_beta   90.00
_cell.angle_gamma   90.00
#
_symmetry.space_group_name_H-M   'P 1'
#
loop_
_entity.id
_entity.type
_entity.pdbx_description
1 polymer ?
#
loop_
_entity_poly.entity_id
_entity_poly.type
_entity_poly.pdbx_seq_one_letter_code
_entity_poly.pdbx_strand_id
1 'polypeptide(L)'
;MVKTLQRFKRITALAIALFAVSLGAKAQTWYVMGEYIWSPPHPQGTYEELHYQAEDVEINGMEYHTVYIHGQGVLLGAYRNEDNQVYYCKWNGSTYDDEVMLYDYDLEEGDFFNEDDDHPMQVTAVSTITDNLGVQRKKFEFSFIGLEDETEFWIEGVGSSKGFFNSGNYTPTSDGAIFHLLCYHVGNEVIYVNPQYNTCDIDEVNENKVENSLSIYPNPASNIVRILNTNNLKINKVEIIDLLGRTLISSDNCDEINVSSLPEGQYFVKIQGETTIVRKLSISK
;
A
#
# COMPACT_ATOMS: atom_id res chain seq x y z
N MET A 1 28.43 -21.64 -30.96
CA MET A 1 28.23 -20.70 -32.07
C MET A 1 27.06 -19.81 -31.65
N VAL A 2 27.39 -18.83 -30.82
CA VAL A 2 26.43 -17.96 -30.11
C VAL A 2 26.07 -16.83 -31.07
N LYS A 3 24.76 -16.69 -31.37
CA LYS A 3 24.25 -15.55 -32.13
C LYS A 3 23.91 -14.43 -31.17
N THR A 4 24.81 -13.46 -31.05
CA THR A 4 24.56 -12.17 -30.43
C THR A 4 23.58 -11.41 -31.32
N LEU A 5 22.32 -11.29 -30.90
CA LEU A 5 21.36 -10.37 -31.52
C LEU A 5 21.59 -8.98 -30.96
N GLN A 6 22.28 -8.13 -31.70
CA GLN A 6 22.28 -6.69 -31.47
C GLN A 6 20.88 -6.13 -31.79
N ARG A 7 20.13 -5.71 -30.76
CA ARG A 7 18.92 -4.90 -30.95
C ARG A 7 19.35 -3.50 -31.40
N PHE A 8 19.05 -3.15 -32.64
CA PHE A 8 19.12 -1.77 -33.13
C PHE A 8 17.98 -0.97 -32.49
N LYS A 9 18.32 -0.08 -31.57
CA LYS A 9 17.38 0.93 -31.04
C LYS A 9 16.98 1.88 -32.18
N ARG A 10 15.72 1.87 -32.55
CA ARG A 10 15.14 2.95 -33.38
C ARG A 10 14.90 4.14 -32.46
N ILE A 11 15.75 5.15 -32.63
CA ILE A 11 15.60 6.46 -32.00
C ILE A 11 14.47 7.18 -32.75
N THR A 12 13.28 7.19 -32.17
CA THR A 12 12.29 8.23 -32.46
C THR A 12 12.33 9.20 -31.30
N ALA A 13 13.13 10.24 -31.47
CA ALA A 13 13.18 11.35 -30.54
C ALA A 13 11.86 12.12 -30.63
N LEU A 14 10.95 11.89 -29.69
CA LEU A 14 9.94 12.89 -29.33
C LEU A 14 10.47 13.58 -28.07
N ALA A 15 11.09 14.73 -28.24
CA ALA A 15 11.57 15.56 -27.16
C ALA A 15 10.34 16.11 -26.39
N ILE A 16 9.93 15.42 -25.34
CA ILE A 16 9.12 16.03 -24.30
C ILE A 16 10.11 16.81 -23.45
N ALA A 17 10.09 18.14 -23.63
CA ALA A 17 10.85 19.07 -22.80
C ALA A 17 10.34 18.94 -21.35
N LEU A 18 11.05 18.17 -20.54
CA LEU A 18 10.96 18.27 -19.10
C LEU A 18 11.44 19.68 -18.74
N PHE A 19 10.50 20.55 -18.41
CA PHE A 19 10.79 21.76 -17.66
C PHE A 19 11.30 21.34 -16.28
N ALA A 20 12.60 21.15 -16.17
CA ALA A 20 13.27 21.17 -14.89
C ALA A 20 13.20 22.62 -14.37
N VAL A 21 12.09 22.98 -13.75
CA VAL A 21 12.07 24.11 -12.84
C VAL A 21 12.92 23.65 -11.65
N SER A 22 14.08 24.25 -11.48
CA SER A 22 14.89 24.15 -10.28
C SER A 22 14.18 24.87 -9.11
N LEU A 23 13.07 24.34 -8.68
CA LEU A 23 12.54 24.54 -7.35
C LEU A 23 13.45 23.72 -6.45
N GLY A 24 14.03 24.35 -5.42
CA GLY A 24 14.90 23.67 -4.46
C GLY A 24 14.32 22.30 -4.10
N ALA A 25 15.16 21.27 -4.17
CA ALA A 25 14.75 19.87 -4.09
C ALA A 25 13.81 19.68 -2.90
N LYS A 26 12.52 19.49 -3.18
CA LYS A 26 11.55 19.19 -2.13
C LYS A 26 11.79 17.74 -1.72
N ALA A 27 11.99 17.51 -0.43
CA ALA A 27 12.20 16.19 0.11
C ALA A 27 11.07 15.23 -0.31
N GLN A 28 11.44 14.06 -0.79
CA GLN A 28 10.51 12.99 -1.11
C GLN A 28 10.25 12.17 0.15
N THR A 29 9.02 11.77 0.35
CA THR A 29 8.61 11.02 1.54
C THR A 29 7.62 9.92 1.16
N TRP A 30 7.90 8.69 1.60
CA TRP A 30 7.06 7.52 1.43
C TRP A 30 6.50 7.09 2.78
N TYR A 31 5.19 7.01 2.88
CA TYR A 31 4.47 6.48 4.03
C TYR A 31 4.25 4.99 3.81
N VAL A 32 4.88 4.17 4.63
CA VAL A 32 4.90 2.72 4.48
C VAL A 32 4.33 2.08 5.74
N MET A 33 3.42 1.14 5.57
CA MET A 33 2.91 0.30 6.65
C MET A 33 3.63 -1.04 6.63
N GLY A 34 4.24 -1.42 7.77
CA GLY A 34 4.71 -2.77 8.00
C GLY A 34 3.62 -3.57 8.73
N GLU A 35 3.32 -4.76 8.25
CA GLU A 35 2.40 -5.70 8.89
C GLU A 35 3.16 -6.96 9.33
N TYR A 36 3.21 -7.27 10.63
CA TYR A 36 3.74 -8.52 11.15
C TYR A 36 2.73 -9.65 10.95
N ILE A 37 3.05 -10.62 10.09
CA ILE A 37 2.13 -11.70 9.77
C ILE A 37 2.18 -12.79 10.82
N TRP A 38 3.34 -13.10 11.38
CA TRP A 38 3.51 -14.01 12.50
C TRP A 38 4.99 -14.22 12.85
N SER A 39 5.39 -14.00 14.10
CA SER A 39 6.55 -14.67 14.74
C SER A 39 6.55 -14.37 16.24
N PRO A 40 6.45 -15.35 17.14
CA PRO A 40 6.78 -15.09 18.54
C PRO A 40 8.26 -14.64 18.66
N PRO A 41 8.58 -13.58 19.41
CA PRO A 41 7.74 -12.91 20.42
C PRO A 41 6.96 -11.67 19.93
N HIS A 42 6.90 -11.39 18.62
CA HIS A 42 6.23 -10.19 18.12
C HIS A 42 4.72 -10.46 17.99
N PRO A 43 3.86 -9.65 18.66
CA PRO A 43 2.41 -9.72 18.44
C PRO A 43 2.08 -9.35 16.99
N GLN A 44 1.03 -9.95 16.44
CA GLN A 44 0.44 -9.45 15.20
C GLN A 44 0.11 -7.97 15.38
N GLY A 45 0.53 -7.14 14.45
CA GLY A 45 0.31 -5.71 14.51
C GLY A 45 0.84 -5.01 13.28
N THR A 46 0.37 -3.81 13.10
CA THR A 46 0.85 -2.90 12.06
C THR A 46 1.71 -1.81 12.71
N TYR A 47 2.70 -1.35 12.00
CA TYR A 47 3.49 -0.19 12.39
C TYR A 47 3.74 0.69 11.16
N GLU A 48 3.95 1.96 11.40
CA GLU A 48 4.22 2.94 10.37
C GLU A 48 5.72 3.21 10.25
N GLU A 49 6.21 3.22 9.02
CA GLU A 49 7.53 3.72 8.70
C GLU A 49 7.42 4.88 7.71
N LEU A 50 8.05 5.98 8.04
CA LEU A 50 8.17 7.14 7.20
C LEU A 50 9.57 7.17 6.59
N HIS A 51 9.69 6.81 5.32
CA HIS A 51 10.96 6.89 4.61
C HIS A 51 11.09 8.28 3.99
N TYR A 52 12.16 8.98 4.25
CA TYR A 52 12.37 10.32 3.69
C TYR A 52 13.75 10.46 3.06
N GLN A 53 13.78 11.18 1.93
CA GLN A 53 15.01 11.59 1.27
C GLN A 53 15.69 12.69 2.10
N ALA A 54 17.00 12.55 2.30
CA ALA A 54 17.83 13.52 3.02
C ALA A 54 18.92 14.11 2.11
N GLU A 55 20.14 14.19 2.60
CA GLU A 55 21.28 14.74 1.87
C GLU A 55 21.73 13.86 0.71
N ASP A 56 22.45 14.45 -0.21
CA ASP A 56 23.11 13.77 -1.30
C ASP A 56 24.47 13.23 -0.85
N VAL A 57 24.88 12.09 -1.40
CA VAL A 57 26.16 11.42 -1.12
C VAL A 57 26.82 10.98 -2.42
N GLU A 58 28.14 11.07 -2.49
CA GLU A 58 28.90 10.53 -3.62
C GLU A 58 29.35 9.11 -3.31
N ILE A 59 28.96 8.16 -4.16
CA ILE A 59 29.37 6.75 -4.09
C ILE A 59 30.04 6.39 -5.42
N ASN A 60 31.31 6.01 -5.39
CA ASN A 60 32.08 5.63 -6.58
C ASN A 60 32.08 6.71 -7.71
N GLY A 61 32.04 7.98 -7.34
CA GLY A 61 32.04 9.11 -8.29
C GLY A 61 30.68 9.44 -8.91
N MET A 62 29.60 8.87 -8.41
CA MET A 62 28.22 9.16 -8.80
C MET A 62 27.44 9.72 -7.60
N GLU A 63 26.51 10.65 -7.86
CA GLU A 63 25.69 11.30 -6.86
C GLU A 63 24.42 10.48 -6.59
N TYR A 64 24.12 10.28 -5.31
CA TYR A 64 22.96 9.54 -4.81
C TYR A 64 22.22 10.34 -3.76
N HIS A 65 20.92 10.11 -3.66
CA HIS A 65 20.05 10.63 -2.60
C HIS A 65 19.94 9.62 -1.46
N THR A 66 20.32 10.02 -0.25
CA THR A 66 20.17 9.15 0.93
C THR A 66 18.74 9.07 1.40
N VAL A 67 18.35 7.93 1.97
CA VAL A 67 17.01 7.72 2.54
C VAL A 67 17.10 7.12 3.94
N TYR A 68 16.35 7.73 4.84
CA TYR A 68 16.28 7.37 6.25
C TYR A 68 14.88 7.00 6.69
N ILE A 69 14.79 6.20 7.78
CA ILE A 69 13.53 6.04 8.53
C ILE A 69 13.37 7.22 9.47
N HIS A 70 12.26 7.94 9.35
CA HIS A 70 11.96 9.12 10.17
C HIS A 70 11.83 8.76 11.65
N GLY A 71 12.37 9.62 12.51
CA GLY A 71 12.32 9.44 13.98
C GLY A 71 13.30 8.41 14.54
N GLN A 72 13.86 7.53 13.71
CA GLN A 72 14.82 6.51 14.15
C GLN A 72 16.25 6.85 13.78
N GLY A 73 16.47 7.74 12.80
CA GLY A 73 17.80 8.09 12.29
C GLY A 73 18.50 6.90 11.61
N VAL A 74 17.75 5.88 11.21
CA VAL A 74 18.27 4.69 10.53
C VAL A 74 18.41 5.00 9.06
N LEU A 75 19.64 4.93 8.53
CA LEU A 75 19.93 5.03 7.10
C LEU A 75 19.58 3.69 6.44
N LEU A 76 18.67 3.72 5.48
CA LEU A 76 18.29 2.56 4.66
C LEU A 76 19.30 2.31 3.55
N GLY A 77 19.73 3.39 2.88
CA GLY A 77 20.63 3.35 1.76
C GLY A 77 20.56 4.63 0.95
N ALA A 78 21.00 4.56 -0.30
CA ALA A 78 21.00 5.69 -1.21
C ALA A 78 20.60 5.25 -2.62
N TYR A 79 19.84 6.09 -3.33
CA TYR A 79 19.38 5.82 -4.69
C TYR A 79 19.75 6.94 -5.64
N ARG A 80 19.82 6.62 -6.91
CA ARG A 80 19.95 7.57 -8.02
C ARG A 80 19.03 7.20 -9.16
N ASN A 81 18.65 8.19 -9.94
CA ASN A 81 17.89 8.00 -11.16
C ASN A 81 18.83 8.18 -12.36
N GLU A 82 18.68 7.32 -13.36
CA GLU A 82 19.36 7.43 -14.64
C GLU A 82 18.38 7.08 -15.76
N ASP A 83 18.04 8.05 -16.60
CA ASP A 83 16.96 7.91 -17.59
C ASP A 83 15.64 7.46 -16.91
N ASN A 84 15.10 6.29 -17.31
CA ASN A 84 13.89 5.69 -16.74
C ASN A 84 14.18 4.58 -15.72
N GLN A 85 15.39 4.51 -15.21
CA GLN A 85 15.83 3.48 -14.27
C GLN A 85 16.19 4.08 -12.92
N VAL A 86 15.98 3.32 -11.86
CA VAL A 86 16.38 3.67 -10.50
C VAL A 86 17.37 2.65 -10.00
N TYR A 87 18.49 3.13 -9.49
CA TYR A 87 19.55 2.33 -8.91
C TYR A 87 19.65 2.59 -7.42
N TYR A 88 20.07 1.58 -6.67
CA TYR A 88 20.09 1.61 -5.21
C TYR A 88 21.34 0.93 -4.64
N CYS A 89 21.92 1.57 -3.63
CA CYS A 89 22.97 1.00 -2.79
C CYS A 89 22.45 0.89 -1.36
N LYS A 90 22.30 -0.34 -0.85
CA LYS A 90 21.83 -0.58 0.51
C LYS A 90 22.91 -0.17 1.52
N TRP A 91 22.50 0.38 2.67
CA TRP A 91 23.39 0.60 3.80
C TRP A 91 23.42 -0.64 4.70
N ASN A 92 24.61 -1.21 4.94
CA ASN A 92 24.78 -2.42 5.76
C ASN A 92 25.18 -2.13 7.22
N GLY A 93 25.13 -0.86 7.64
CA GLY A 93 25.52 -0.40 8.99
C GLY A 93 26.92 0.18 9.05
N SER A 94 27.76 0.05 8.01
CA SER A 94 29.12 0.60 7.97
C SER A 94 29.52 1.14 6.59
N THR A 95 29.00 0.59 5.51
CA THR A 95 29.28 0.99 4.13
C THR A 95 28.08 0.71 3.26
N TYR A 96 28.06 1.29 2.06
CA TYR A 96 27.09 0.96 1.04
C TYR A 96 27.47 -0.34 0.36
N ASP A 97 26.47 -1.19 0.11
CA ASP A 97 26.61 -2.40 -0.70
C ASP A 97 26.76 -2.04 -2.18
N ASP A 98 27.05 -3.04 -3.01
CA ASP A 98 27.11 -2.86 -4.48
C ASP A 98 25.77 -2.35 -5.02
N GLU A 99 25.85 -1.53 -6.07
CA GLU A 99 24.68 -0.97 -6.73
C GLU A 99 23.86 -2.05 -7.40
N VAL A 100 22.54 -2.00 -7.18
CA VAL A 100 21.55 -2.85 -7.88
C VAL A 100 20.51 -1.98 -8.57
N MET A 101 19.93 -2.48 -9.66
CA MET A 101 18.77 -1.85 -10.28
C MET A 101 17.54 -2.13 -9.42
N LEU A 102 16.87 -1.06 -8.98
CA LEU A 102 15.66 -1.14 -8.15
C LEU A 102 14.40 -1.10 -8.99
N TYR A 103 14.37 -0.26 -10.03
CA TYR A 103 13.25 -0.12 -10.98
C TYR A 103 13.75 0.07 -12.40
N ASP A 104 13.01 -0.48 -13.36
CA ASP A 104 13.13 -0.19 -14.79
C ASP A 104 11.73 0.19 -15.34
N TYR A 105 11.55 1.46 -15.66
CA TYR A 105 10.27 1.98 -16.21
C TYR A 105 10.22 1.95 -17.74
N ASP A 106 11.19 1.27 -18.39
CA ASP A 106 11.17 0.97 -19.83
C ASP A 106 10.60 -0.42 -20.16
N LEU A 107 10.23 -1.20 -19.14
CA LEU A 107 9.62 -2.52 -19.31
C LEU A 107 8.28 -2.42 -20.05
N GLU A 108 7.98 -3.48 -20.80
CA GLU A 108 6.72 -3.68 -21.51
C GLU A 108 5.99 -4.93 -20.99
N GLU A 109 4.70 -5.07 -21.30
CA GLU A 109 3.92 -6.26 -20.94
C GLU A 109 4.58 -7.54 -21.48
N GLY A 110 4.80 -8.49 -20.58
CA GLY A 110 5.48 -9.76 -20.86
C GLY A 110 6.97 -9.77 -20.54
N ASP A 111 7.60 -8.61 -20.30
CA ASP A 111 9.00 -8.54 -19.88
C ASP A 111 9.19 -9.06 -18.46
N PHE A 112 10.43 -9.45 -18.16
CA PHE A 112 10.82 -9.88 -16.82
C PHE A 112 11.75 -8.86 -16.18
N PHE A 113 11.56 -8.68 -14.86
CA PHE A 113 12.49 -7.98 -14.00
C PHE A 113 13.15 -8.99 -13.05
N ASN A 114 14.48 -8.87 -12.85
CA ASN A 114 15.27 -9.81 -12.06
C ASN A 114 15.12 -11.26 -12.55
N GLU A 115 15.34 -11.49 -13.85
CA GLU A 115 15.14 -12.79 -14.52
C GLU A 115 16.00 -13.92 -13.92
N ASP A 116 17.12 -13.58 -13.30
CA ASP A 116 18.04 -14.52 -12.65
C ASP A 116 17.67 -14.85 -11.18
N ASP A 117 16.64 -14.22 -10.63
CA ASP A 117 16.16 -14.51 -9.27
C ASP A 117 15.37 -15.83 -9.20
N ASP A 118 15.26 -16.38 -7.97
CA ASP A 118 14.47 -17.60 -7.72
C ASP A 118 12.99 -17.41 -8.09
N HIS A 119 12.49 -16.18 -7.96
CA HIS A 119 11.11 -15.78 -8.29
C HIS A 119 11.09 -14.48 -9.10
N PRO A 120 11.40 -14.55 -10.41
CA PRO A 120 11.39 -13.36 -11.27
C PRO A 120 10.01 -12.73 -11.32
N MET A 121 9.99 -11.40 -11.45
CA MET A 121 8.76 -10.65 -11.63
C MET A 121 8.46 -10.50 -13.12
N GLN A 122 7.27 -10.92 -13.56
CA GLN A 122 6.81 -10.72 -14.93
C GLN A 122 5.81 -9.58 -14.97
N VAL A 123 5.99 -8.64 -15.89
CA VAL A 123 5.01 -7.57 -16.18
C VAL A 123 3.75 -8.17 -16.79
N THR A 124 2.65 -8.11 -16.07
CA THR A 124 1.35 -8.62 -16.53
C THR A 124 0.50 -7.56 -17.21
N ALA A 125 0.70 -6.28 -16.88
CA ALA A 125 0.04 -5.16 -17.54
C ALA A 125 0.84 -3.87 -17.36
N VAL A 126 0.78 -2.98 -18.37
CA VAL A 126 1.24 -1.60 -18.29
C VAL A 126 0.06 -0.68 -18.58
N SER A 127 -0.22 0.23 -17.66
CA SER A 127 -1.31 1.19 -17.76
C SER A 127 -0.82 2.61 -17.42
N THR A 128 -1.72 3.59 -17.50
CA THR A 128 -1.42 4.96 -17.11
C THR A 128 -2.41 5.39 -16.04
N ILE A 129 -1.90 5.97 -14.97
CA ILE A 129 -2.70 6.62 -13.93
C ILE A 129 -2.46 8.12 -13.94
N THR A 130 -3.39 8.87 -13.37
CA THR A 130 -3.21 10.30 -13.10
C THR A 130 -2.98 10.48 -11.62
N ASP A 131 -1.86 11.09 -11.24
CA ASP A 131 -1.58 11.41 -9.84
C ASP A 131 -2.42 12.58 -9.32
N ASN A 132 -2.30 12.91 -8.05
CA ASN A 132 -3.09 13.95 -7.41
C ASN A 132 -2.77 15.39 -7.91
N LEU A 133 -1.66 15.56 -8.63
CA LEU A 133 -1.29 16.82 -9.29
C LEU A 133 -1.71 16.88 -10.77
N GLY A 134 -2.38 15.83 -11.28
CA GLY A 134 -2.80 15.73 -12.67
C GLY A 134 -1.72 15.23 -13.62
N VAL A 135 -0.59 14.74 -13.13
CA VAL A 135 0.51 14.19 -13.94
C VAL A 135 0.19 12.75 -14.31
N GLN A 136 0.40 12.42 -15.59
CA GLN A 136 0.28 11.04 -16.07
C GLN A 136 1.53 10.24 -15.71
N ARG A 137 1.35 9.07 -15.09
CA ARG A 137 2.42 8.15 -14.69
C ARG A 137 2.13 6.76 -15.20
N LYS A 138 3.15 6.05 -15.64
CA LYS A 138 3.02 4.62 -15.95
C LYS A 138 2.79 3.83 -14.65
N LYS A 139 1.91 2.84 -14.72
CA LYS A 139 1.70 1.82 -13.68
C LYS A 139 1.99 0.47 -14.31
N PHE A 140 2.87 -0.28 -13.68
CA PHE A 140 3.25 -1.65 -14.04
C PHE A 140 2.65 -2.60 -13.03
N GLU A 141 2.02 -3.66 -13.49
CA GLU A 141 1.51 -4.74 -12.63
C GLU A 141 2.35 -5.98 -12.86
N PHE A 142 2.72 -6.67 -11.77
CA PHE A 142 3.59 -7.83 -11.79
C PHE A 142 2.95 -9.03 -11.11
N SER A 143 3.30 -10.23 -11.63
CA SER A 143 3.18 -11.49 -10.93
C SER A 143 4.58 -12.06 -10.67
N PHE A 144 4.71 -12.87 -9.62
CA PHE A 144 5.94 -13.58 -9.31
C PHE A 144 5.90 -14.99 -9.88
N ILE A 145 6.92 -15.39 -10.61
CA ILE A 145 6.97 -16.74 -11.18
C ILE A 145 7.14 -17.77 -10.06
N GLY A 146 6.20 -18.73 -10.00
CA GLY A 146 6.17 -19.76 -8.96
C GLY A 146 5.47 -19.35 -7.66
N LEU A 147 4.88 -18.15 -7.60
CA LEU A 147 4.09 -17.65 -6.46
C LEU A 147 2.76 -17.10 -6.99
N GLU A 148 1.76 -17.98 -7.16
CA GLU A 148 0.51 -17.65 -7.90
C GLU A 148 -0.35 -16.57 -7.24
N ASP A 149 -0.27 -16.40 -5.91
CA ASP A 149 -1.06 -15.43 -5.15
C ASP A 149 -0.32 -14.11 -4.87
N GLU A 150 0.96 -14.01 -5.25
CA GLU A 150 1.76 -12.81 -5.00
C GLU A 150 1.72 -11.86 -6.19
N THR A 151 1.37 -10.62 -5.89
CA THR A 151 1.32 -9.53 -6.86
C THR A 151 1.99 -8.27 -6.33
N GLU A 152 2.50 -7.47 -7.24
CA GLU A 152 3.06 -6.17 -6.94
C GLU A 152 2.71 -5.19 -8.06
N PHE A 153 2.67 -3.90 -7.78
CA PHE A 153 2.65 -2.88 -8.82
C PHE A 153 3.67 -1.80 -8.53
N TRP A 154 4.19 -1.21 -9.61
CA TRP A 154 5.03 -0.02 -9.55
C TRP A 154 4.32 1.15 -10.18
N ILE A 155 4.64 2.35 -9.70
CA ILE A 155 4.23 3.61 -10.30
C ILE A 155 5.47 4.43 -10.59
N GLU A 156 5.61 4.88 -11.84
CA GLU A 156 6.72 5.69 -12.30
C GLU A 156 6.93 6.92 -11.40
N GLY A 157 8.16 7.05 -10.85
CA GLY A 157 8.55 8.12 -9.95
C GLY A 157 7.95 8.05 -8.54
N VAL A 158 7.22 6.99 -8.19
CA VAL A 158 6.70 6.72 -6.84
C VAL A 158 7.35 5.48 -6.25
N GLY A 159 7.45 4.40 -7.03
CA GLY A 159 8.02 3.13 -6.62
C GLY A 159 6.98 2.02 -6.47
N SER A 160 7.29 1.02 -5.65
CA SER A 160 6.52 -0.20 -5.45
C SER A 160 5.33 -0.02 -4.50
N SER A 161 4.28 -0.78 -4.72
CA SER A 161 3.15 -0.95 -3.80
C SER A 161 3.56 -1.49 -2.41
N LYS A 162 4.76 -2.06 -2.31
CA LYS A 162 5.35 -2.55 -1.07
C LYS A 162 6.28 -1.52 -0.40
N GLY A 163 6.32 -0.29 -0.91
CA GLY A 163 7.23 0.78 -0.48
C GLY A 163 8.49 0.82 -1.33
N PHE A 164 9.15 2.00 -1.38
CA PHE A 164 10.20 2.29 -2.35
C PHE A 164 11.36 1.29 -2.36
N PHE A 165 11.81 0.81 -1.18
CA PHE A 165 12.95 -0.13 -1.08
C PHE A 165 12.54 -1.59 -0.91
N ASN A 166 11.26 -1.92 -0.99
CA ASN A 166 10.74 -3.27 -0.74
C ASN A 166 10.23 -3.94 -2.02
N SER A 167 10.60 -3.43 -3.19
CA SER A 167 10.28 -4.06 -4.47
C SER A 167 10.85 -5.47 -4.57
N GLY A 168 10.09 -6.40 -5.10
CA GLY A 168 10.49 -7.79 -5.24
C GLY A 168 10.45 -8.63 -3.94
N ASN A 169 10.18 -8.02 -2.79
CA ASN A 169 10.06 -8.74 -1.52
C ASN A 169 8.73 -9.49 -1.44
N TYR A 170 8.74 -10.75 -1.81
CA TYR A 170 7.60 -11.67 -1.72
C TYR A 170 7.58 -12.46 -0.41
N THR A 171 8.72 -12.61 0.25
CA THR A 171 8.81 -13.23 1.57
C THR A 171 8.78 -12.16 2.66
N PRO A 172 8.20 -12.47 3.83
CA PRO A 172 8.40 -11.64 5.00
C PRO A 172 9.90 -11.40 5.23
N THR A 173 10.27 -10.20 5.62
CA THR A 173 11.64 -9.91 6.10
C THR A 173 12.01 -10.88 7.22
N SER A 174 13.28 -10.96 7.63
CA SER A 174 13.74 -11.89 8.68
C SER A 174 12.95 -11.79 10.00
N ASP A 175 12.27 -10.68 10.21
CA ASP A 175 11.37 -10.39 11.33
C ASP A 175 9.87 -10.63 11.01
N GLY A 176 9.56 -11.12 9.79
CA GLY A 176 8.21 -11.53 9.40
C GLY A 176 7.28 -10.39 8.99
N ALA A 177 7.81 -9.22 8.60
CA ALA A 177 7.02 -8.09 8.15
C ALA A 177 6.76 -8.11 6.63
N ILE A 178 5.53 -7.77 6.23
CA ILE A 178 5.19 -7.37 4.86
C ILE A 178 4.99 -5.86 4.86
N PHE A 179 5.45 -5.20 3.80
CA PHE A 179 5.34 -3.76 3.65
C PHE A 179 4.28 -3.38 2.62
N HIS A 180 3.63 -2.24 2.86
CA HIS A 180 2.62 -1.66 1.98
C HIS A 180 2.83 -0.15 1.86
N LEU A 181 2.93 0.35 0.65
CA LEU A 181 2.92 1.80 0.41
C LEU A 181 1.52 2.34 0.66
N LEU A 182 1.39 3.27 1.60
CA LEU A 182 0.15 4.01 1.85
C LEU A 182 0.05 5.22 0.94
N CYS A 183 1.08 6.07 0.95
CA CYS A 183 1.12 7.25 0.09
C CYS A 183 2.55 7.75 -0.14
N TYR A 184 2.67 8.66 -1.10
CA TYR A 184 3.92 9.31 -1.50
C TYR A 184 3.73 10.82 -1.58
N HIS A 185 4.65 11.56 -0.96
CA HIS A 185 4.65 13.01 -0.90
C HIS A 185 5.92 13.59 -1.52
N VAL A 186 5.79 14.80 -2.07
CA VAL A 186 6.91 15.66 -2.43
C VAL A 186 6.76 17.00 -1.70
N GLY A 187 7.58 17.21 -0.70
CA GLY A 187 7.39 18.28 0.27
C GLY A 187 6.07 18.09 1.04
N ASN A 188 5.17 19.06 0.98
CA ASN A 188 3.87 19.00 1.64
C ASN A 188 2.73 18.54 0.70
N GLU A 189 3.04 18.16 -0.53
CA GLU A 189 2.03 17.78 -1.52
C GLU A 189 1.92 16.27 -1.60
N VAL A 190 0.69 15.76 -1.47
CA VAL A 190 0.37 14.35 -1.64
C VAL A 190 0.32 14.06 -3.14
N ILE A 191 1.30 13.32 -3.64
CA ILE A 191 1.40 12.94 -5.05
C ILE A 191 0.54 11.72 -5.35
N TYR A 192 0.58 10.73 -4.45
CA TYR A 192 -0.13 9.48 -4.62
C TYR A 192 -0.66 8.96 -3.29
N VAL A 193 -1.89 8.45 -3.31
CA VAL A 193 -2.49 7.68 -2.21
C VAL A 193 -2.86 6.32 -2.77
N ASN A 194 -2.47 5.25 -2.10
CA ASN A 194 -2.80 3.90 -2.52
C ASN A 194 -4.32 3.67 -2.38
N PRO A 195 -5.05 3.40 -3.48
CA PRO A 195 -6.50 3.26 -3.44
C PRO A 195 -7.00 2.11 -2.56
N GLN A 196 -6.13 1.14 -2.25
CA GLN A 196 -6.47 0.04 -1.35
C GLN A 196 -6.68 0.52 0.09
N TYR A 197 -5.96 1.57 0.50
CA TYR A 197 -5.99 2.10 1.87
C TYR A 197 -6.72 3.43 1.97
N ASN A 198 -6.63 4.28 0.93
CA ASN A 198 -7.22 5.63 0.85
C ASN A 198 -6.79 6.61 1.95
N THR A 199 -5.66 6.34 2.60
CA THR A 199 -5.12 7.16 3.68
C THR A 199 -3.61 7.05 3.74
N CYS A 200 -2.98 8.04 4.39
CA CYS A 200 -1.57 8.01 4.75
C CYS A 200 -1.35 7.64 6.23
N ASP A 201 -2.41 7.43 6.98
CA ASP A 201 -2.39 7.16 8.42
C ASP A 201 -2.76 5.70 8.70
N ILE A 202 -1.91 5.03 9.47
CA ILE A 202 -2.10 3.62 9.81
C ILE A 202 -3.30 3.41 10.75
N ASP A 203 -3.60 4.36 11.63
CA ASP A 203 -4.75 4.28 12.52
C ASP A 203 -6.05 4.34 11.71
N GLU A 204 -6.11 5.21 10.67
CA GLU A 204 -7.22 5.26 9.73
C GLU A 204 -7.31 3.98 8.86
N VAL A 205 -6.17 3.37 8.48
CA VAL A 205 -6.16 2.09 7.75
C VAL A 205 -6.82 0.99 8.57
N ASN A 206 -6.49 0.89 9.84
CA ASN A 206 -7.08 -0.11 10.73
C ASN A 206 -8.59 0.11 10.89
N GLU A 207 -9.04 1.36 11.06
CA GLU A 207 -10.45 1.70 11.12
C GLU A 207 -11.16 1.35 9.80
N ASN A 208 -10.61 1.70 8.65
CA ASN A 208 -11.18 1.40 7.34
C ASN A 208 -11.24 -0.11 7.05
N LYS A 209 -10.19 -0.88 7.40
CA LYS A 209 -10.21 -2.34 7.27
C LYS A 209 -11.31 -2.97 8.12
N VAL A 210 -11.44 -2.53 9.36
CA VAL A 210 -12.46 -3.00 10.29
C VAL A 210 -13.84 -2.54 9.83
N GLU A 211 -13.99 -1.29 9.42
CA GLU A 211 -15.24 -0.77 8.88
C GLU A 211 -15.72 -1.53 7.65
N ASN A 212 -14.86 -1.79 6.68
CA ASN A 212 -15.24 -2.50 5.45
C ASN A 212 -15.50 -4.00 5.68
N SER A 213 -14.99 -4.57 6.76
CA SER A 213 -15.16 -6.00 7.08
C SER A 213 -16.53 -6.35 7.64
N LEU A 214 -17.25 -5.36 8.19
CA LEU A 214 -18.56 -5.56 8.82
C LEU A 214 -19.62 -4.72 8.11
N SER A 215 -20.52 -5.39 7.40
CA SER A 215 -21.69 -4.76 6.81
C SER A 215 -22.99 -5.37 7.33
N ILE A 216 -24.09 -4.63 7.22
CA ILE A 216 -25.41 -5.10 7.64
C ILE A 216 -26.36 -5.20 6.46
N TYR A 217 -27.16 -6.25 6.42
CA TYR A 217 -28.15 -6.46 5.39
C TYR A 217 -29.35 -7.29 5.85
N PRO A 218 -30.53 -7.11 5.23
CA PRO A 218 -30.84 -6.01 4.33
C PRO A 218 -30.89 -4.66 5.05
N ASN A 219 -30.66 -3.59 4.33
CA ASN A 219 -30.86 -2.22 4.83
C ASN A 219 -31.42 -1.37 3.68
N PRO A 220 -32.70 -0.99 3.70
CA PRO A 220 -33.66 -1.11 4.81
C PRO A 220 -34.03 -2.55 5.18
N ALA A 221 -34.30 -2.77 6.47
CA ALA A 221 -34.74 -4.04 7.02
C ALA A 221 -36.21 -3.98 7.45
N SER A 222 -36.92 -5.13 7.43
CA SER A 222 -38.29 -5.23 7.95
C SER A 222 -38.37 -6.09 9.20
N ASN A 223 -37.77 -7.28 9.21
CA ASN A 223 -37.88 -8.24 10.30
C ASN A 223 -36.54 -8.63 10.89
N ILE A 224 -35.53 -8.80 10.06
CA ILE A 224 -34.23 -9.38 10.43
C ILE A 224 -33.15 -8.52 9.81
N VAL A 225 -32.06 -8.31 10.56
CA VAL A 225 -30.79 -7.76 10.09
C VAL A 225 -29.69 -8.80 10.27
N ARG A 226 -28.89 -9.03 9.27
CA ARG A 226 -27.70 -9.88 9.30
C ARG A 226 -26.44 -9.08 9.24
N ILE A 227 -25.39 -9.58 9.88
CA ILE A 227 -24.06 -9.00 9.85
C ILE A 227 -23.20 -9.84 8.93
N LEU A 228 -22.70 -9.23 7.86
CA LEU A 228 -21.67 -9.83 7.02
C LEU A 228 -20.32 -9.51 7.63
N ASN A 229 -19.58 -10.52 8.03
CA ASN A 229 -18.25 -10.44 8.62
C ASN A 229 -17.25 -11.14 7.69
N THR A 230 -16.65 -10.34 6.76
CA THR A 230 -15.80 -10.91 5.70
C THR A 230 -14.40 -11.30 6.19
N ASN A 231 -13.94 -10.71 7.30
CA ASN A 231 -12.59 -10.95 7.85
C ASN A 231 -12.62 -11.79 9.14
N ASN A 232 -13.74 -12.45 9.44
CA ASN A 232 -13.91 -13.28 10.65
C ASN A 232 -13.53 -12.57 11.96
N LEU A 233 -13.81 -11.27 12.05
CA LEU A 233 -13.56 -10.49 13.25
C LEU A 233 -14.31 -11.07 14.44
N LYS A 234 -13.69 -11.06 15.61
CA LYS A 234 -14.33 -11.52 16.83
C LYS A 234 -15.38 -10.50 17.27
N ILE A 235 -16.66 -10.89 17.16
CA ILE A 235 -17.80 -10.09 17.64
C ILE A 235 -18.26 -10.70 18.96
N ASN A 236 -18.38 -9.87 19.98
CA ASN A 236 -18.81 -10.30 21.31
C ASN A 236 -20.28 -9.95 21.58
N LYS A 237 -20.76 -8.85 20.97
CA LYS A 237 -22.11 -8.33 21.24
C LYS A 237 -22.58 -7.43 20.12
N VAL A 238 -23.87 -7.45 19.85
CA VAL A 238 -24.53 -6.51 18.92
C VAL A 238 -25.72 -5.84 19.60
N GLU A 239 -25.82 -4.52 19.43
CA GLU A 239 -26.89 -3.71 20.01
C GLU A 239 -27.56 -2.88 18.90
N ILE A 240 -28.89 -2.79 18.94
CA ILE A 240 -29.63 -1.79 18.16
C ILE A 240 -29.93 -0.63 19.09
N ILE A 241 -29.49 0.55 18.69
CA ILE A 241 -29.66 1.79 19.46
C ILE A 241 -30.49 2.83 18.69
N ASP A 242 -31.23 3.63 19.39
CA ASP A 242 -31.95 4.73 18.79
C ASP A 242 -31.06 5.98 18.57
N LEU A 243 -31.61 7.02 17.96
CA LEU A 243 -30.89 8.29 17.70
C LEU A 243 -30.42 9.02 18.96
N LEU A 244 -30.96 8.65 20.14
CA LEU A 244 -30.54 9.20 21.43
C LEU A 244 -29.50 8.31 22.14
N GLY A 245 -29.05 7.23 21.48
CA GLY A 245 -28.07 6.30 22.04
C GLY A 245 -28.63 5.27 23.01
N ARG A 246 -29.98 5.15 23.16
CA ARG A 246 -30.59 4.15 24.02
C ARG A 246 -30.61 2.79 23.35
N THR A 247 -30.15 1.76 24.04
CA THR A 247 -30.19 0.38 23.55
C THR A 247 -31.62 -0.13 23.58
N LEU A 248 -32.11 -0.55 22.41
CA LEU A 248 -33.48 -1.09 22.24
C LEU A 248 -33.43 -2.64 22.15
N ILE A 249 -32.43 -3.19 21.54
CA ILE A 249 -32.19 -4.62 21.40
C ILE A 249 -30.72 -4.88 21.71
N SER A 250 -30.45 -5.97 22.44
CA SER A 250 -29.11 -6.45 22.71
C SER A 250 -29.06 -7.95 22.46
N SER A 251 -28.04 -8.41 21.72
CA SER A 251 -27.89 -9.83 21.33
C SER A 251 -26.43 -10.26 21.41
N ASP A 252 -26.21 -11.44 21.94
CA ASP A 252 -24.95 -12.17 21.88
C ASP A 252 -24.89 -13.07 20.62
N ASN A 253 -26.02 -13.19 19.87
CA ASN A 253 -26.00 -13.76 18.52
C ASN A 253 -25.54 -12.67 17.56
N CYS A 254 -24.35 -12.88 16.98
CA CYS A 254 -23.65 -11.88 16.17
C CYS A 254 -23.98 -11.97 14.67
N ASP A 255 -24.73 -13.02 14.25
CA ASP A 255 -25.00 -13.25 12.83
C ASP A 255 -26.33 -12.66 12.37
N GLU A 256 -27.36 -12.73 13.25
CA GLU A 256 -28.73 -12.38 12.91
C GLU A 256 -29.46 -11.74 14.10
N ILE A 257 -30.15 -10.61 13.86
CA ILE A 257 -30.87 -9.85 14.86
C ILE A 257 -32.30 -9.65 14.39
N ASN A 258 -33.26 -10.04 15.24
CA ASN A 258 -34.67 -9.79 15.00
C ASN A 258 -35.04 -8.36 15.37
N VAL A 259 -35.46 -7.58 14.37
CA VAL A 259 -35.85 -6.17 14.49
C VAL A 259 -37.35 -5.94 14.25
N SER A 260 -38.15 -7.03 14.17
CA SER A 260 -39.58 -6.97 13.86
C SER A 260 -40.40 -6.17 14.88
N SER A 261 -39.93 -6.05 16.11
CA SER A 261 -40.57 -5.26 17.17
C SER A 261 -40.33 -3.74 17.07
N LEU A 262 -39.33 -3.32 16.26
CA LEU A 262 -39.00 -1.91 16.12
C LEU A 262 -39.95 -1.22 15.15
N PRO A 263 -40.41 0.02 15.45
CA PRO A 263 -41.12 0.86 14.49
C PRO A 263 -40.30 1.20 13.26
N GLU A 264 -40.98 1.63 12.19
CA GLU A 264 -40.28 2.24 11.05
C GLU A 264 -39.47 3.45 11.49
N GLY A 265 -38.26 3.60 10.99
CA GLY A 265 -37.39 4.69 11.37
C GLY A 265 -35.91 4.43 11.16
N GLN A 266 -35.10 5.34 11.70
CA GLN A 266 -33.63 5.28 11.65
C GLN A 266 -33.09 4.83 13.00
N TYR A 267 -32.15 3.93 12.94
CA TYR A 267 -31.48 3.33 14.09
C TYR A 267 -29.98 3.19 13.80
N PHE A 268 -29.21 2.77 14.79
CA PHE A 268 -27.84 2.35 14.62
C PHE A 268 -27.65 0.92 15.13
N VAL A 269 -26.84 0.14 14.42
CA VAL A 269 -26.33 -1.15 14.88
C VAL A 269 -24.93 -0.93 15.43
N LYS A 270 -24.78 -1.15 16.73
CA LYS A 270 -23.48 -1.08 17.43
C LYS A 270 -22.94 -2.49 17.59
N ILE A 271 -21.84 -2.78 16.92
CA ILE A 271 -21.17 -4.09 16.89
C ILE A 271 -19.94 -3.97 17.78
N GLN A 272 -19.85 -4.77 18.84
CA GLN A 272 -18.79 -4.75 19.83
C GLN A 272 -17.94 -6.02 19.71
N GLY A 273 -16.64 -5.85 19.57
CA GLY A 273 -15.61 -6.88 19.48
C GLY A 273 -14.31 -6.36 20.09
N GLU A 274 -13.20 -6.58 19.41
CA GLU A 274 -11.93 -5.95 19.75
C GLU A 274 -11.98 -4.44 19.55
N THR A 275 -12.78 -4.01 18.58
CA THR A 275 -13.17 -2.61 18.34
C THR A 275 -14.69 -2.50 18.35
N THR A 276 -15.20 -1.24 18.44
CA THR A 276 -16.64 -0.96 18.36
C THR A 276 -16.95 -0.30 17.03
N ILE A 277 -17.85 -0.90 16.24
CA ILE A 277 -18.30 -0.38 14.96
C ILE A 277 -19.77 0.00 15.05
N VAL A 278 -20.14 1.12 14.44
CA VAL A 278 -21.51 1.60 14.36
C VAL A 278 -21.95 1.69 12.90
N ARG A 279 -23.13 1.11 12.59
CA ARG A 279 -23.72 1.15 11.25
C ARG A 279 -25.12 1.75 11.31
N LYS A 280 -25.45 2.56 10.31
CA LYS A 280 -26.80 3.12 10.18
C LYS A 280 -27.75 2.05 9.68
N LEU A 281 -28.90 1.89 10.34
CA LEU A 281 -29.95 0.96 9.99
C LEU A 281 -31.26 1.70 9.74
N SER A 282 -31.91 1.41 8.63
CA SER A 282 -33.26 1.87 8.32
C SER A 282 -34.23 0.71 8.50
N ILE A 283 -35.33 0.91 9.21
CA ILE A 283 -36.44 -0.04 9.32
C ILE A 283 -37.58 0.47 8.43
N SER A 284 -38.07 -0.42 7.55
CA SER A 284 -39.23 -0.20 6.67
C SER A 284 -40.05 -1.47 6.66
N LYS A 285 -41.37 -1.34 6.93
CA LYS A 285 -42.32 -2.46 6.99
C LYS A 285 -43.31 -2.40 5.86
#